data_0048760f6aac8551dee0df2aec8b0ca7
#
_entry.id   0048760f6aac8551dee0df2aec8b0ca7
#
_cell.length_a   1.000
_cell.length_b   1.000
_cell.length_c   1.000
_cell.angle_alpha   90.00
_cell.angle_beta   90.00
_cell.angle_gamma   90.00
#
_symmetry.space_group_name_H-M   'P 1'
#
loop_
_entity.id
_entity.type
_entity.pdbx_description
1 polymer ?
#
loop_
_entity_poly.entity_id
_entity_poly.type
_entity_poly.pdbx_seq_one_letter_code
_entity_poly.pdbx_strand_id
1 'polypeptide(L)'
;MRTRVFLMTVLMAAAPAFGDEPGDIVVNSVGMKLAYIPAGEFTMGSPQTEPGRVANETERHVTFEKGFRIGITEVTQKEWSLIMGTKPAFFKGDDLPVEYITWREAVEYCRRLSEKEKKRYRLPTGAEWEYACRASTTTAYYSGENNEALATAGWYLGNSGNQSHPVGRKKPNSWGLYDMHGNVSEWCAERSEVRKTDTTSAQLDGEEKALRDLRGGSWGLNANDCRSASRHSNAGTFRYFDLGLRVVCDLD
;
A
#
# COMPACT_ATOMS: atom_id res chain seq x y z
N MET A 1 -43.89 13.73 46.68
CA MET A 1 -42.89 14.15 45.67
C MET A 1 -41.70 13.19 45.73
N ARG A 2 -41.53 12.37 44.71
CA ARG A 2 -40.35 11.47 44.60
C ARG A 2 -39.39 12.04 43.57
N THR A 3 -38.27 12.56 44.05
CA THR A 3 -37.21 13.08 43.23
C THR A 3 -36.45 11.93 42.56
N ARG A 4 -36.51 11.84 41.22
CA ARG A 4 -35.70 10.90 40.42
C ARG A 4 -34.34 11.55 40.17
N VAL A 5 -33.31 10.95 40.74
CA VAL A 5 -31.91 11.29 40.43
C VAL A 5 -31.56 10.55 39.13
N PHE A 6 -31.30 11.30 38.07
CA PHE A 6 -30.71 10.75 36.82
C PHE A 6 -29.20 10.64 37.01
N LEU A 7 -28.72 9.40 37.07
CA LEU A 7 -27.27 9.14 37.04
C LEU A 7 -26.81 9.24 35.58
N MET A 8 -26.10 10.32 35.25
CA MET A 8 -25.50 10.50 33.94
C MET A 8 -24.17 9.75 33.93
N THR A 9 -24.13 8.59 33.27
CA THR A 9 -22.90 7.81 33.08
C THR A 9 -22.08 8.53 32.01
N VAL A 10 -21.04 9.23 32.44
CA VAL A 10 -20.02 9.80 31.52
C VAL A 10 -19.16 8.63 31.04
N LEU A 11 -19.32 8.25 29.80
CA LEU A 11 -18.39 7.33 29.12
C LEU A 11 -17.08 8.12 28.95
N MET A 12 -16.09 7.89 29.79
CA MET A 12 -14.72 8.34 29.55
C MET A 12 -14.17 7.49 28.40
N ALA A 13 -14.06 8.09 27.21
CA ALA A 13 -13.22 7.55 26.18
C ALA A 13 -11.78 7.50 26.72
N ALA A 14 -11.19 6.33 26.76
CA ALA A 14 -9.77 6.19 27.11
C ALA A 14 -8.96 7.05 26.12
N ALA A 15 -8.09 7.92 26.65
CA ALA A 15 -7.15 8.64 25.81
C ALA A 15 -6.27 7.61 25.07
N PRO A 16 -5.97 7.80 23.76
CA PRO A 16 -5.11 6.88 23.03
C PRO A 16 -3.76 6.78 23.73
N ALA A 17 -3.21 5.58 23.77
CA ALA A 17 -1.84 5.36 24.25
C ALA A 17 -0.87 6.12 23.32
N PHE A 18 0.24 6.62 23.88
CA PHE A 18 1.27 7.36 23.13
C PHE A 18 1.71 6.50 21.92
N GLY A 19 1.44 6.96 20.68
CA GLY A 19 1.79 6.24 19.45
C GLY A 19 0.61 5.69 18.64
N ASP A 20 -0.64 6.08 18.93
CA ASP A 20 -1.86 5.64 18.24
C ASP A 20 -2.57 6.78 17.47
N GLU A 21 -1.89 7.90 17.23
CA GLU A 21 -2.41 8.96 16.34
C GLU A 21 -2.08 8.64 14.87
N PRO A 22 -2.97 8.98 13.93
CA PRO A 22 -2.72 8.73 12.51
C PRO A 22 -1.38 9.30 12.05
N GLY A 23 -0.53 8.45 11.46
CA GLY A 23 0.80 8.85 11.01
C GLY A 23 1.91 8.76 12.07
N ASP A 24 1.63 8.37 13.30
CA ASP A 24 2.66 8.11 14.31
C ASP A 24 3.64 7.03 13.85
N ILE A 25 4.93 7.33 13.95
CA ILE A 25 5.99 6.52 13.36
C ILE A 25 6.73 5.70 14.42
N VAL A 26 6.88 4.41 14.14
CA VAL A 26 7.85 3.55 14.81
C VAL A 26 8.94 3.13 13.83
N VAL A 27 10.13 2.84 14.36
CA VAL A 27 11.26 2.34 13.56
C VAL A 27 11.58 0.94 14.02
N ASN A 28 11.66 -0.02 13.11
CA ASN A 28 12.06 -1.40 13.43
C ASN A 28 13.59 -1.59 13.42
N SER A 29 14.06 -2.81 13.71
CA SER A 29 15.50 -3.10 13.84
C SER A 29 16.29 -3.03 12.53
N VAL A 30 15.62 -2.99 11.37
CA VAL A 30 16.27 -2.79 10.07
C VAL A 30 16.25 -1.34 9.59
N GLY A 31 15.73 -0.43 10.45
CA GLY A 31 15.65 1.01 10.14
C GLY A 31 14.40 1.41 9.34
N MET A 32 13.50 0.47 9.05
CA MET A 32 12.26 0.73 8.35
C MET A 32 11.31 1.54 9.25
N LYS A 33 10.76 2.60 8.70
CA LYS A 33 9.76 3.45 9.36
C LYS A 33 8.36 2.96 9.01
N LEU A 34 7.50 2.83 10.03
CA LEU A 34 6.13 2.36 9.90
C LEU A 34 5.18 3.39 10.52
N ALA A 35 4.22 3.88 9.74
CA ALA A 35 3.18 4.79 10.22
C ALA A 35 1.98 4.00 10.77
N TYR A 36 1.35 4.52 11.82
CA TYR A 36 0.09 4.01 12.33
C TYR A 36 -1.07 4.45 11.44
N ILE A 37 -1.90 3.50 11.05
CA ILE A 37 -3.13 3.69 10.29
C ILE A 37 -4.30 3.33 11.21
N PRO A 38 -5.21 4.26 11.50
CA PRO A 38 -6.27 4.04 12.47
C PRO A 38 -7.34 3.06 11.95
N ALA A 39 -8.08 2.46 12.87
CA ALA A 39 -9.37 1.86 12.56
C ALA A 39 -10.28 2.93 11.94
N GLY A 40 -11.23 2.50 11.09
CA GLY A 40 -12.12 3.42 10.41
C GLY A 40 -12.76 2.80 9.19
N GLU A 41 -13.37 3.64 8.38
CA GLU A 41 -14.11 3.21 7.19
C GLU A 41 -13.86 4.13 6.01
N PHE A 42 -14.01 3.61 4.79
CA PHE A 42 -13.92 4.39 3.57
C PHE A 42 -14.68 3.73 2.42
N THR A 43 -14.92 4.49 1.37
CA THR A 43 -15.40 3.95 0.10
C THR A 43 -14.21 3.57 -0.77
N MET A 44 -13.99 2.27 -0.95
CA MET A 44 -12.97 1.71 -1.85
C MET A 44 -13.48 1.74 -3.29
N GLY A 45 -12.61 2.05 -4.24
CA GLY A 45 -12.96 2.15 -5.65
C GLY A 45 -13.07 3.60 -6.11
N SER A 46 -13.69 3.82 -7.28
CA SER A 46 -13.84 5.15 -7.86
C SER A 46 -15.24 5.38 -8.41
N PRO A 47 -15.76 6.64 -8.35
CA PRO A 47 -17.05 6.98 -8.94
C PRO A 47 -16.98 6.83 -10.46
N GLN A 48 -18.14 6.58 -11.09
CA GLN A 48 -18.22 6.38 -12.55
C GLN A 48 -17.74 7.60 -13.37
N THR A 49 -17.69 8.75 -12.73
CA THR A 49 -17.25 10.02 -13.34
C THR A 49 -15.75 10.25 -13.24
N GLU A 50 -14.99 9.42 -12.50
CA GLU A 50 -13.55 9.61 -12.33
C GLU A 50 -12.81 9.35 -13.67
N PRO A 51 -12.01 10.32 -14.17
CA PRO A 51 -11.25 10.15 -15.40
C PRO A 51 -10.25 8.98 -15.29
N GLY A 52 -10.20 8.15 -16.32
CA GLY A 52 -9.30 6.99 -16.36
C GLY A 52 -9.76 5.78 -15.55
N ARG A 53 -10.98 5.83 -14.96
CA ARG A 53 -11.59 4.70 -14.26
C ARG A 53 -11.75 3.48 -15.17
N VAL A 54 -11.52 2.30 -14.60
CA VAL A 54 -11.78 1.01 -15.27
C VAL A 54 -12.83 0.19 -14.52
N ALA A 55 -13.39 -0.82 -15.20
CA ALA A 55 -14.58 -1.54 -14.72
C ALA A 55 -14.40 -2.27 -13.37
N ASN A 56 -13.18 -2.64 -13.01
CA ASN A 56 -12.86 -3.35 -11.76
C ASN A 56 -12.75 -2.44 -10.52
N GLU A 57 -13.00 -1.14 -10.66
CA GLU A 57 -12.94 -0.15 -9.59
C GLU A 57 -14.33 0.15 -9.00
N THR A 58 -15.20 -0.85 -8.91
CA THR A 58 -16.54 -0.69 -8.35
C THR A 58 -16.46 -0.21 -6.91
N GLU A 59 -17.21 0.86 -6.60
CA GLU A 59 -17.29 1.41 -5.25
C GLU A 59 -17.88 0.39 -4.29
N ARG A 60 -17.25 0.26 -3.12
CA ARG A 60 -17.75 -0.54 -2.00
C ARG A 60 -17.32 0.07 -0.67
N HIS A 61 -18.19 -0.03 0.32
CA HIS A 61 -17.86 0.36 1.69
C HIS A 61 -16.94 -0.68 2.33
N VAL A 62 -15.90 -0.22 3.01
CA VAL A 62 -14.94 -1.06 3.74
C VAL A 62 -14.73 -0.49 5.14
N THR A 63 -14.80 -1.34 6.15
CA THR A 63 -14.54 -0.99 7.56
C THR A 63 -13.34 -1.77 8.08
N PHE A 64 -12.44 -1.09 8.77
CA PHE A 64 -11.34 -1.67 9.54
C PHE A 64 -11.66 -1.53 11.03
N GLU A 65 -11.91 -2.65 11.70
CA GLU A 65 -12.22 -2.67 13.14
C GLU A 65 -11.00 -2.36 14.00
N LYS A 66 -9.79 -2.60 13.47
CA LYS A 66 -8.51 -2.37 14.12
C LYS A 66 -7.59 -1.58 13.20
N GLY A 67 -6.76 -0.74 13.80
CA GLY A 67 -5.65 -0.11 13.10
C GLY A 67 -4.54 -1.11 12.77
N PHE A 68 -3.59 -0.66 11.97
CA PHE A 68 -2.38 -1.40 11.61
C PHE A 68 -1.22 -0.42 11.38
N ARG A 69 -0.01 -0.94 11.22
CA ARG A 69 1.12 -0.11 10.80
C ARG A 69 1.54 -0.48 9.39
N ILE A 70 1.95 0.51 8.60
CA ILE A 70 2.38 0.31 7.21
C ILE A 70 3.71 1.03 6.99
N GLY A 71 4.59 0.46 6.15
CA GLY A 71 5.82 1.13 5.74
C GLY A 71 5.53 2.51 5.15
N ILE A 72 6.23 3.55 5.60
CA ILE A 72 6.01 4.91 5.07
C ILE A 72 6.44 5.04 3.61
N THR A 73 7.31 4.14 3.13
CA THR A 73 7.78 4.01 1.75
C THR A 73 7.70 2.56 1.30
N GLU A 74 7.97 2.29 0.05
CA GLU A 74 8.29 0.94 -0.43
C GLU A 74 9.52 0.41 0.32
N VAL A 75 9.67 -0.91 0.37
CA VAL A 75 10.89 -1.55 0.90
C VAL A 75 12.08 -1.20 0.03
N THR A 76 13.14 -0.66 0.65
CA THR A 76 14.37 -0.30 -0.05
C THR A 76 15.26 -1.51 -0.32
N GLN A 77 16.19 -1.38 -1.28
CA GLN A 77 17.20 -2.42 -1.57
C GLN A 77 18.11 -2.69 -0.36
N LYS A 78 18.36 -1.68 0.46
CA LYS A 78 19.10 -1.83 1.71
C LYS A 78 18.33 -2.69 2.71
N GLU A 79 17.06 -2.36 2.99
CA GLU A 79 16.20 -3.12 3.92
C GLU A 79 15.98 -4.55 3.42
N TRP A 80 15.76 -4.73 2.12
CA TRP A 80 15.68 -6.05 1.52
C TRP A 80 16.96 -6.88 1.76
N SER A 81 18.14 -6.30 1.50
CA SER A 81 19.40 -7.02 1.64
C SER A 81 19.71 -7.43 3.08
N LEU A 82 19.26 -6.65 4.08
CA LEU A 82 19.40 -6.98 5.49
C LEU A 82 18.59 -8.21 5.92
N ILE A 83 17.50 -8.52 5.21
CA ILE A 83 16.62 -9.65 5.52
C ILE A 83 16.88 -10.84 4.61
N MET A 84 17.03 -10.58 3.30
CA MET A 84 17.11 -11.65 2.29
C MET A 84 18.54 -12.03 1.91
N GLY A 85 19.52 -11.17 2.20
CA GLY A 85 20.92 -11.38 1.83
C GLY A 85 21.21 -11.21 0.33
N THR A 86 20.24 -10.73 -0.46
CA THR A 86 20.35 -10.55 -1.92
C THR A 86 20.01 -9.10 -2.30
N LYS A 87 20.33 -8.70 -3.53
CA LYS A 87 19.99 -7.38 -4.08
C LYS A 87 19.40 -7.54 -5.49
N PRO A 88 18.19 -8.11 -5.64
CA PRO A 88 17.51 -8.18 -6.94
C PRO A 88 17.05 -6.75 -7.29
N ALA A 89 17.54 -6.19 -8.36
CA ALA A 89 17.04 -4.91 -8.85
C ALA A 89 17.68 -4.62 -10.21
N PHE A 90 16.97 -3.95 -11.09
CA PHE A 90 17.49 -3.42 -12.34
C PHE A 90 18.26 -2.11 -12.09
N PHE A 91 17.61 -1.13 -11.45
CA PHE A 91 18.26 0.09 -10.98
C PHE A 91 18.93 -0.17 -9.63
N LYS A 92 20.17 0.26 -9.44
CA LYS A 92 20.96 -0.05 -8.24
C LYS A 92 21.13 1.16 -7.33
N GLY A 93 20.81 1.00 -6.05
CA GLY A 93 20.99 2.03 -5.02
C GLY A 93 20.34 1.62 -3.71
N ASP A 94 21.01 1.83 -2.60
CA ASP A 94 20.54 1.39 -1.27
C ASP A 94 19.19 2.04 -0.88
N ASP A 95 18.95 3.30 -1.30
CA ASP A 95 17.73 4.06 -1.03
C ASP A 95 16.66 3.92 -2.14
N LEU A 96 16.96 3.17 -3.22
CA LEU A 96 15.97 2.84 -4.24
C LEU A 96 15.03 1.74 -3.73
N PRO A 97 13.77 1.69 -4.19
CA PRO A 97 12.89 0.56 -3.89
C PRO A 97 13.51 -0.74 -4.41
N VAL A 98 13.32 -1.83 -3.69
CA VAL A 98 13.60 -3.15 -4.23
C VAL A 98 12.57 -3.45 -5.32
N GLU A 99 13.05 -3.92 -6.48
CA GLU A 99 12.20 -4.35 -7.59
C GLU A 99 12.75 -5.63 -8.22
N TYR A 100 12.08 -6.12 -9.27
CA TYR A 100 12.42 -7.38 -9.93
C TYR A 100 12.25 -8.60 -9.02
N ILE A 101 11.22 -8.59 -8.19
CA ILE A 101 10.86 -9.63 -7.22
C ILE A 101 9.50 -10.24 -7.56
N THR A 102 9.35 -11.54 -7.28
CA THR A 102 8.07 -12.25 -7.36
C THR A 102 7.22 -11.96 -6.11
N TRP A 103 5.92 -12.21 -6.20
CA TRP A 103 5.02 -12.18 -5.04
C TRP A 103 5.48 -13.14 -3.92
N ARG A 104 5.95 -14.33 -4.27
CA ARG A 104 6.45 -15.31 -3.30
C ARG A 104 7.68 -14.79 -2.53
N GLU A 105 8.60 -14.11 -3.21
CA GLU A 105 9.76 -13.50 -2.56
C GLU A 105 9.36 -12.34 -1.67
N ALA A 106 8.35 -11.56 -2.06
CA ALA A 106 7.79 -10.51 -1.22
C ALA A 106 7.15 -11.09 0.06
N VAL A 107 6.41 -12.20 -0.04
CA VAL A 107 5.85 -12.93 1.12
C VAL A 107 6.97 -13.51 1.99
N GLU A 108 7.99 -14.10 1.39
CA GLU A 108 9.15 -14.65 2.14
C GLU A 108 9.92 -13.55 2.87
N TYR A 109 10.07 -12.36 2.27
CA TYR A 109 10.62 -11.19 2.95
C TYR A 109 9.81 -10.86 4.22
N CYS A 110 8.49 -10.76 4.11
CA CYS A 110 7.60 -10.49 5.24
C CYS A 110 7.73 -11.57 6.33
N ARG A 111 7.81 -12.85 5.95
CA ARG A 111 7.98 -13.97 6.88
C ARG A 111 9.27 -13.86 7.67
N ARG A 112 10.41 -13.62 6.99
CA ARG A 112 11.73 -13.46 7.64
C ARG A 112 11.80 -12.21 8.51
N LEU A 113 11.20 -11.11 8.05
CA LEU A 113 11.11 -9.89 8.85
C LEU A 113 10.29 -10.15 10.13
N SER A 114 9.18 -10.90 10.01
CA SER A 114 8.36 -11.30 11.18
C SER A 114 9.15 -12.12 12.18
N GLU A 115 9.94 -13.09 11.73
CA GLU A 115 10.79 -13.91 12.59
C GLU A 115 11.85 -13.08 13.33
N LYS A 116 12.45 -12.11 12.63
CA LYS A 116 13.46 -11.21 13.19
C LYS A 116 12.86 -10.27 14.23
N GLU A 117 11.72 -9.65 13.94
CA GLU A 117 11.09 -8.60 14.76
C GLU A 117 10.17 -9.16 15.86
N LYS A 118 9.83 -10.45 15.80
CA LYS A 118 8.83 -11.11 16.67
C LYS A 118 7.45 -10.43 16.63
N LYS A 119 7.10 -9.90 15.45
CA LYS A 119 5.84 -9.25 15.12
C LYS A 119 5.35 -9.78 13.78
N ARG A 120 4.06 -9.68 13.51
CA ARG A 120 3.50 -10.17 12.26
C ARG A 120 3.61 -9.12 11.16
N TYR A 121 4.56 -9.30 10.24
CA TYR A 121 4.66 -8.54 9.00
C TYR A 121 4.06 -9.33 7.84
N ARG A 122 3.41 -8.63 6.93
CA ARG A 122 2.76 -9.19 5.75
C ARG A 122 2.65 -8.15 4.63
N LEU A 123 2.25 -8.58 3.45
CA LEU A 123 1.81 -7.65 2.40
C LEU A 123 0.49 -6.98 2.82
N PRO A 124 0.23 -5.74 2.39
CA PRO A 124 -1.08 -5.12 2.55
C PRO A 124 -2.13 -5.87 1.74
N THR A 125 -3.36 -5.88 2.21
CA THR A 125 -4.51 -6.13 1.35
C THR A 125 -4.71 -4.95 0.40
N GLY A 126 -5.34 -5.17 -0.76
CA GLY A 126 -5.65 -4.07 -1.69
C GLY A 126 -6.55 -3.01 -1.06
N ALA A 127 -7.38 -3.40 -0.07
CA ALA A 127 -8.22 -2.48 0.69
C ALA A 127 -7.40 -1.66 1.70
N GLU A 128 -6.50 -2.28 2.46
CA GLU A 128 -5.59 -1.59 3.39
C GLU A 128 -4.69 -0.62 2.63
N TRP A 129 -4.19 -1.05 1.48
CA TRP A 129 -3.34 -0.21 0.63
C TRP A 129 -4.08 1.05 0.17
N GLU A 130 -5.32 0.89 -0.38
CA GLU A 130 -6.10 2.03 -0.87
C GLU A 130 -6.55 2.96 0.26
N TYR A 131 -6.96 2.41 1.42
CA TYR A 131 -7.29 3.17 2.61
C TYR A 131 -6.11 4.03 3.08
N ALA A 132 -4.94 3.40 3.18
CA ALA A 132 -3.70 4.08 3.56
C ALA A 132 -3.27 5.13 2.52
N CYS A 133 -3.41 4.83 1.21
CA CYS A 133 -3.12 5.76 0.12
C CYS A 133 -4.00 7.00 0.20
N ARG A 134 -5.31 6.83 0.35
CA ARG A 134 -6.26 7.94 0.41
C ARG A 134 -6.08 8.82 1.64
N ALA A 135 -5.76 8.24 2.79
CA ALA A 135 -5.60 9.01 4.03
C ALA A 135 -6.72 10.05 4.21
N SER A 136 -7.98 9.59 4.10
CA SER A 136 -9.22 10.36 4.17
C SER A 136 -9.58 11.22 2.94
N THR A 137 -8.82 11.18 1.85
CA THR A 137 -9.21 11.85 0.59
C THR A 137 -10.10 10.95 -0.27
N THR A 138 -10.91 11.58 -1.15
CA THR A 138 -11.76 10.90 -2.13
C THR A 138 -11.32 11.16 -3.58
N THR A 139 -10.29 11.98 -3.76
CA THR A 139 -9.73 12.39 -5.05
C THR A 139 -8.98 11.25 -5.76
N ALA A 140 -8.75 11.40 -7.06
CA ALA A 140 -8.01 10.42 -7.87
C ALA A 140 -6.61 10.13 -7.29
N TYR A 141 -5.92 11.17 -6.80
CA TYR A 141 -4.67 11.09 -6.06
C TYR A 141 -4.87 11.76 -4.70
N TYR A 142 -4.17 11.33 -3.65
CA TYR A 142 -4.29 12.01 -2.35
C TYR A 142 -3.89 13.50 -2.40
N SER A 143 -3.15 13.89 -3.43
CA SER A 143 -2.72 15.27 -3.68
C SER A 143 -3.69 16.09 -4.52
N GLY A 144 -4.75 15.48 -5.10
CA GLY A 144 -5.77 16.16 -5.93
C GLY A 144 -6.24 15.32 -7.13
N GLU A 145 -6.77 16.01 -8.16
CA GLU A 145 -7.51 15.35 -9.26
C GLU A 145 -6.73 15.27 -10.59
N ASN A 146 -5.62 15.97 -10.73
CA ASN A 146 -4.95 16.15 -12.02
C ASN A 146 -3.47 15.76 -12.01
N ASN A 147 -2.83 15.79 -13.18
CA ASN A 147 -1.43 15.39 -13.33
C ASN A 147 -0.45 16.32 -12.59
N GLU A 148 -0.78 17.60 -12.42
CA GLU A 148 0.02 18.55 -11.66
C GLU A 148 0.04 18.18 -10.19
N ALA A 149 -1.11 17.77 -9.64
CA ALA A 149 -1.23 17.25 -8.28
C ALA A 149 -0.42 15.95 -8.13
N LEU A 150 -0.60 14.98 -9.06
CA LEU A 150 0.17 13.73 -9.08
C LEU A 150 1.68 14.00 -9.12
N ALA A 151 2.14 14.94 -9.94
CA ALA A 151 3.57 15.24 -10.06
C ALA A 151 4.22 15.70 -8.75
N THR A 152 3.44 16.22 -7.79
CA THR A 152 3.94 16.57 -6.46
C THR A 152 4.05 15.37 -5.53
N ALA A 153 3.31 14.30 -5.78
CA ALA A 153 3.12 13.15 -4.91
C ALA A 153 3.79 11.86 -5.40
N GLY A 154 4.04 11.73 -6.72
CA GLY A 154 4.51 10.48 -7.31
C GLY A 154 5.45 10.63 -8.48
N TRP A 155 6.14 9.51 -8.78
CA TRP A 155 6.99 9.31 -9.94
C TRP A 155 6.27 8.41 -10.95
N TYR A 156 5.87 8.96 -12.08
CA TYR A 156 5.16 8.24 -13.15
C TYR A 156 5.82 8.55 -14.51
N LEU A 157 5.38 7.94 -15.59
CA LEU A 157 5.96 8.07 -16.93
C LEU A 157 6.20 9.53 -17.34
N GLY A 158 5.31 10.45 -16.95
CA GLY A 158 5.40 11.86 -17.31
C GLY A 158 6.52 12.65 -16.60
N ASN A 159 7.10 12.13 -15.51
CA ASN A 159 8.08 12.88 -14.72
C ASN A 159 9.25 12.05 -14.15
N SER A 160 9.27 10.74 -14.38
CA SER A 160 10.24 9.82 -13.77
C SER A 160 11.59 9.78 -14.49
N GLY A 161 11.69 10.27 -15.74
CA GLY A 161 12.88 10.07 -16.57
C GLY A 161 13.15 8.60 -16.89
N ASN A 162 12.10 7.75 -16.92
CA ASN A 162 12.13 6.32 -17.21
C ASN A 162 12.98 5.50 -16.22
N GLN A 163 12.92 5.84 -14.93
CA GLN A 163 13.64 5.10 -13.88
C GLN A 163 12.92 5.22 -12.53
N SER A 164 13.23 4.29 -11.61
CA SER A 164 12.85 4.42 -10.21
C SER A 164 13.71 5.48 -9.50
N HIS A 165 13.17 6.06 -8.46
CA HIS A 165 13.80 7.12 -7.67
C HIS A 165 14.00 6.67 -6.21
N PRO A 166 14.96 7.27 -5.48
CA PRO A 166 15.06 7.06 -4.04
C PRO A 166 13.72 7.33 -3.36
N VAL A 167 13.34 6.45 -2.46
CA VAL A 167 12.05 6.52 -1.77
C VAL A 167 11.89 7.81 -0.95
N GLY A 168 10.66 8.28 -0.77
CA GLY A 168 10.35 9.43 0.08
C GLY A 168 10.81 10.79 -0.46
N ARG A 169 10.93 10.97 -1.78
CA ARG A 169 11.37 12.24 -2.40
C ARG A 169 10.25 13.15 -2.85
N LYS A 170 9.03 12.66 -2.85
CA LYS A 170 7.82 13.45 -3.15
C LYS A 170 7.10 13.84 -1.86
N LYS A 171 6.00 14.58 -1.96
CA LYS A 171 5.19 14.94 -0.79
C LYS A 171 4.42 13.72 -0.27
N PRO A 172 4.37 13.48 1.04
CA PRO A 172 3.55 12.41 1.61
C PRO A 172 2.06 12.78 1.64
N ASN A 173 1.21 11.78 1.87
CA ASN A 173 -0.18 12.02 2.24
C ASN A 173 -0.30 12.50 3.70
N SER A 174 -1.55 12.74 4.18
CA SER A 174 -1.81 13.25 5.53
C SER A 174 -1.44 12.28 6.66
N TRP A 175 -1.21 11.00 6.35
CA TRP A 175 -0.74 9.98 7.29
C TRP A 175 0.78 9.69 7.15
N GLY A 176 1.51 10.56 6.46
CA GLY A 176 2.96 10.48 6.33
C GLY A 176 3.46 9.41 5.36
N LEU A 177 2.62 8.88 4.47
CA LEU A 177 3.00 7.85 3.50
C LEU A 177 3.46 8.48 2.19
N TYR A 178 4.60 8.03 1.70
CA TYR A 178 5.24 8.47 0.46
C TYR A 178 5.05 7.44 -0.64
N ASP A 179 5.21 7.89 -1.88
CA ASP A 179 5.30 7.06 -3.09
C ASP A 179 4.08 6.14 -3.31
N MET A 180 2.91 6.53 -2.74
CA MET A 180 1.65 5.80 -2.96
C MET A 180 1.11 5.96 -4.39
N HIS A 181 1.73 6.83 -5.21
CA HIS A 181 1.37 7.09 -6.60
C HIS A 181 2.61 7.01 -7.49
N GLY A 182 2.94 5.84 -8.00
CA GLY A 182 4.08 5.62 -8.89
C GLY A 182 5.31 5.07 -8.17
N ASN A 183 6.50 5.41 -8.64
CA ASN A 183 7.78 4.82 -8.32
C ASN A 183 7.82 3.33 -8.67
N VAL A 184 7.41 2.39 -7.81
CA VAL A 184 7.20 1.00 -8.20
C VAL A 184 5.79 0.52 -7.83
N SER A 185 5.21 -0.34 -8.66
CA SER A 185 3.97 -1.03 -8.33
C SER A 185 4.20 -1.98 -7.15
N GLU A 186 3.21 -2.13 -6.28
CA GLU A 186 3.36 -2.87 -5.03
C GLU A 186 2.49 -4.13 -5.00
N TRP A 187 3.10 -5.28 -4.72
CA TRP A 187 2.39 -6.52 -4.50
C TRP A 187 1.44 -6.43 -3.29
N CYS A 188 0.20 -6.89 -3.48
CA CYS A 188 -0.79 -7.08 -2.42
C CYS A 188 -1.00 -8.56 -2.07
N ALA A 189 -1.62 -8.83 -0.92
CA ALA A 189 -1.76 -10.17 -0.37
C ALA A 189 -2.74 -11.05 -1.15
N GLU A 190 -3.83 -10.45 -1.68
CA GLU A 190 -4.94 -11.20 -2.24
C GLU A 190 -4.67 -11.71 -3.65
N ARG A 191 -5.43 -12.75 -4.00
CA ARG A 191 -5.65 -13.11 -5.40
C ARG A 191 -6.51 -12.05 -6.06
N SER A 192 -6.11 -11.65 -7.26
CA SER A 192 -6.89 -10.70 -8.03
C SER A 192 -8.24 -11.29 -8.45
N GLU A 193 -9.30 -10.50 -8.29
CA GLU A 193 -10.63 -10.83 -8.80
C GLU A 193 -10.83 -10.38 -10.27
N VAL A 194 -9.87 -9.63 -10.83
CA VAL A 194 -9.97 -8.92 -12.11
C VAL A 194 -10.22 -9.85 -13.32
N ARG A 195 -9.87 -11.13 -13.23
CA ARG A 195 -10.00 -12.07 -14.35
C ARG A 195 -10.90 -13.28 -14.12
N LYS A 196 -11.90 -13.20 -13.25
CA LYS A 196 -12.91 -14.28 -13.15
C LYS A 196 -13.75 -14.44 -14.45
N THR A 197 -13.71 -13.45 -15.35
CA THR A 197 -14.52 -13.41 -16.57
C THR A 197 -13.75 -13.76 -17.86
N ASP A 198 -12.42 -13.88 -17.81
CA ASP A 198 -11.60 -14.15 -19.00
C ASP A 198 -11.25 -15.65 -19.06
N THR A 199 -12.01 -16.39 -19.86
CA THR A 199 -11.93 -17.86 -19.99
C THR A 199 -10.64 -18.36 -20.64
N THR A 200 -9.76 -17.50 -21.12
CA THR A 200 -8.49 -17.88 -21.74
C THR A 200 -7.35 -18.13 -20.73
N SER A 201 -7.54 -17.76 -19.46
CA SER A 201 -6.56 -17.99 -18.38
C SER A 201 -6.82 -19.25 -17.55
N ALA A 202 -7.72 -20.13 -17.99
CA ALA A 202 -8.16 -21.35 -17.28
C ALA A 202 -7.07 -22.44 -17.07
N GLN A 203 -5.82 -22.15 -17.37
CA GLN A 203 -4.69 -23.09 -17.21
C GLN A 203 -3.60 -22.61 -16.25
N LEU A 204 -3.90 -21.67 -15.35
CA LEU A 204 -2.97 -21.29 -14.28
C LEU A 204 -3.16 -22.24 -13.08
N ASP A 205 -2.76 -23.49 -13.24
CA ASP A 205 -2.77 -24.47 -12.16
C ASP A 205 -1.67 -24.14 -11.14
N GLY A 206 -2.09 -23.94 -9.90
CA GLY A 206 -1.21 -23.74 -8.73
C GLY A 206 -1.21 -22.32 -8.15
N GLU A 207 -0.98 -22.23 -6.85
CA GLU A 207 -0.87 -21.00 -6.06
C GLU A 207 0.13 -19.99 -6.64
N GLU A 208 1.22 -20.48 -7.23
CA GLU A 208 2.34 -19.68 -7.73
C GLU A 208 1.98 -18.88 -8.99
N LYS A 209 1.06 -19.39 -9.80
CA LYS A 209 0.63 -18.76 -11.05
C LYS A 209 -0.64 -17.93 -10.89
N ALA A 210 -1.26 -17.96 -9.70
CA ALA A 210 -2.44 -17.16 -9.43
C ALA A 210 -2.15 -15.67 -9.65
N LEU A 211 -3.12 -14.97 -10.23
CA LEU A 211 -3.03 -13.52 -10.36
C LEU A 211 -3.07 -12.88 -8.97
N ARG A 212 -2.18 -11.94 -8.73
CA ARG A 212 -2.06 -11.17 -7.50
C ARG A 212 -2.29 -9.70 -7.80
N ASP A 213 -2.97 -9.01 -6.90
CA ASP A 213 -3.24 -7.58 -7.05
C ASP A 213 -1.96 -6.76 -6.91
N LEU A 214 -1.90 -5.70 -7.71
CA LEU A 214 -0.86 -4.68 -7.73
C LEU A 214 -1.51 -3.31 -7.54
N ARG A 215 -0.85 -2.44 -6.80
CA ARG A 215 -1.33 -1.11 -6.48
C ARG A 215 -0.26 -0.05 -6.73
N GLY A 216 -0.69 1.21 -6.81
CA GLY A 216 0.18 2.39 -6.85
C GLY A 216 0.60 2.84 -8.23
N GLY A 217 0.64 1.96 -9.21
CA GLY A 217 1.28 2.27 -10.49
C GLY A 217 2.80 2.35 -10.36
N SER A 218 3.51 2.83 -11.37
CA SER A 218 4.97 2.87 -11.36
C SER A 218 5.53 4.04 -12.16
N TRP A 219 6.84 4.21 -12.08
CA TRP A 219 7.61 5.16 -12.86
C TRP A 219 7.41 5.00 -14.39
N GLY A 220 7.06 3.80 -14.86
CA GLY A 220 6.85 3.47 -16.28
C GLY A 220 5.39 3.52 -16.74
N LEU A 221 4.44 3.79 -15.84
CA LEU A 221 3.01 3.80 -16.15
C LEU A 221 2.46 5.23 -16.28
N ASN A 222 1.31 5.35 -16.96
CA ASN A 222 0.64 6.63 -17.14
C ASN A 222 0.00 7.11 -15.83
N ALA A 223 -0.34 8.39 -15.77
CA ALA A 223 -1.00 8.99 -14.61
C ALA A 223 -2.26 8.23 -14.16
N ASN A 224 -3.12 7.81 -15.11
CA ASN A 224 -4.35 7.08 -14.82
C ASN A 224 -4.10 5.75 -14.08
N ASP A 225 -2.96 5.12 -14.30
CA ASP A 225 -2.57 3.87 -13.67
C ASP A 225 -2.05 4.08 -12.23
N CYS A 226 -1.72 5.32 -11.87
CA CYS A 226 -1.24 5.70 -10.54
C CYS A 226 -2.35 6.24 -9.61
N ARG A 227 -3.64 6.23 -10.00
CA ARG A 227 -4.76 6.68 -9.14
C ARG A 227 -4.91 5.80 -7.89
N SER A 228 -5.46 6.36 -6.83
CA SER A 228 -5.73 5.63 -5.57
C SER A 228 -6.55 4.35 -5.79
N ALA A 229 -7.57 4.41 -6.66
CA ALA A 229 -8.46 3.28 -6.95
C ALA A 229 -7.89 2.30 -8.00
N SER A 230 -6.84 2.68 -8.74
CA SER A 230 -6.31 1.86 -9.84
C SER A 230 -5.84 0.49 -9.34
N ARG A 231 -6.20 -0.55 -10.10
CA ARG A 231 -5.89 -1.95 -9.78
C ARG A 231 -5.34 -2.64 -11.00
N HIS A 232 -4.16 -3.20 -10.82
CA HIS A 232 -3.54 -4.09 -11.78
C HIS A 232 -3.41 -5.49 -11.20
N SER A 233 -3.06 -6.45 -12.00
CA SER A 233 -2.75 -7.80 -11.52
C SER A 233 -1.74 -8.47 -12.42
N ASN A 234 -0.93 -9.34 -11.83
CA ASN A 234 -0.03 -10.19 -12.58
C ASN A 234 0.12 -11.57 -11.91
N ALA A 235 0.63 -12.56 -12.67
CA ALA A 235 0.94 -13.85 -12.09
C ALA A 235 1.95 -13.69 -10.94
N GLY A 236 1.77 -14.41 -9.83
CA GLY A 236 2.65 -14.33 -8.67
C GLY A 236 4.11 -14.71 -8.95
N THR A 237 4.38 -15.37 -10.09
CA THR A 237 5.73 -15.69 -10.60
C THR A 237 6.36 -14.58 -11.43
N PHE A 238 5.58 -13.54 -11.79
CA PHE A 238 6.06 -12.45 -12.63
C PHE A 238 7.06 -11.58 -11.89
N ARG A 239 8.06 -11.07 -12.63
CA ARG A 239 9.07 -10.11 -12.15
C ARG A 239 9.20 -9.00 -13.17
N TYR A 240 9.25 -7.79 -12.71
CA TYR A 240 9.51 -6.66 -13.58
C TYR A 240 10.28 -5.55 -12.85
N PHE A 241 10.96 -4.71 -13.59
CA PHE A 241 11.86 -3.67 -13.05
C PHE A 241 11.14 -2.44 -12.50
N ASP A 242 9.83 -2.51 -12.40
CA ASP A 242 8.97 -1.50 -11.75
C ASP A 242 7.99 -2.12 -10.75
N LEU A 243 8.33 -3.31 -10.23
CA LEU A 243 7.44 -4.10 -9.37
C LEU A 243 8.15 -4.49 -8.07
N GLY A 244 7.71 -3.89 -6.99
CA GLY A 244 8.26 -4.02 -5.63
C GLY A 244 7.21 -4.40 -4.59
N LEU A 245 7.41 -3.94 -3.35
CA LEU A 245 6.49 -4.20 -2.24
C LEU A 245 6.56 -3.09 -1.18
N ARG A 246 5.48 -3.01 -0.42
CA ARG A 246 5.37 -2.32 0.88
C ARG A 246 4.89 -3.33 1.93
N VAL A 247 5.25 -3.14 3.20
CA VAL A 247 4.84 -4.06 4.26
C VAL A 247 3.81 -3.44 5.19
N VAL A 248 2.94 -4.30 5.73
CA VAL A 248 2.08 -4.02 6.87
C VAL A 248 2.62 -4.79 8.07
N CYS A 249 2.54 -4.20 9.26
CA CYS A 249 2.76 -4.84 10.54
C CYS A 249 1.45 -4.81 11.32
N ASP A 250 0.93 -5.97 11.70
CA ASP A 250 -0.25 -6.05 12.54
C ASP A 250 0.06 -5.48 13.93
N LEU A 251 -0.95 -4.91 14.57
CA LEU A 251 -0.90 -4.54 15.99
C LEU A 251 -1.19 -5.79 16.83
N ASP A 252 -0.50 -5.93 17.96
CA ASP A 252 -0.68 -7.03 18.92
C ASP A 252 -2.06 -6.98 19.58
#